data_2804cb8698608574a967472789488f18
#
_entry.id   2804cb8698608574a967472789488f18
#
_cell.length_a   1.000
_cell.length_b   1.000
_cell.length_c   1.000
_cell.angle_alpha   90.00
_cell.angle_beta   90.00
_cell.angle_gamma   90.00
#
_symmetry.space_group_name_H-M   'P 1'
#
loop_
_entity.id
_entity.type
_entity.pdbx_description
1 polymer ?
#
loop_
_entity_poly.entity_id
_entity_poly.type
_entity_poly.pdbx_seq_one_letter_code
_entity_poly.pdbx_strand_id
1 'polypeptide(L)'
;RNTILMRKQRDYPVTLYRILLYLSRMKAKGPEAKRLVRIERATGIDRKELRGHLDSMQKAELIDIIDSGKVGRGGHPVVHWEITESGRMWRSDIGRMIQLGQRMGEYPESFFYLPSDDII
;
A
#
# COMPACT_ATOMS: atom_id res chain seq x y z
N ARG A 1 -4.05 -3.66 -29.41
CA ARG A 1 -5.03 -3.56 -28.38
C ARG A 1 -4.42 -3.17 -27.02
N ASN A 2 -5.13 -2.32 -26.28
CA ASN A 2 -4.59 -1.72 -25.07
C ASN A 2 -4.88 -2.54 -23.80
N THR A 3 -4.89 -3.86 -23.91
CA THR A 3 -5.20 -4.72 -22.78
C THR A 3 -4.25 -4.49 -21.60
N ILE A 4 -2.96 -4.27 -21.89
CA ILE A 4 -1.96 -4.06 -20.86
C ILE A 4 -2.18 -2.72 -20.15
N LEU A 5 -2.50 -1.66 -20.91
CA LEU A 5 -2.76 -0.36 -20.32
C LEU A 5 -4.02 -0.36 -19.46
N MET A 6 -5.07 -1.03 -19.93
CA MET A 6 -6.30 -1.16 -19.16
C MET A 6 -6.06 -1.94 -17.88
N ARG A 7 -5.23 -2.98 -17.94
CA ARG A 7 -4.87 -3.77 -16.76
C ARG A 7 -4.11 -2.93 -15.75
N LYS A 8 -3.18 -2.09 -16.21
CA LYS A 8 -2.45 -1.17 -15.33
C LYS A 8 -3.37 -0.19 -14.64
N GLN A 9 -4.32 0.36 -15.37
CA GLN A 9 -5.30 1.29 -14.82
C GLN A 9 -6.18 0.63 -13.77
N ARG A 10 -6.58 -0.62 -14.01
CA ARG A 10 -7.34 -1.39 -13.02
C ARG A 10 -6.54 -1.68 -11.78
N ASP A 11 -5.26 -1.99 -11.97
CA ASP A 11 -4.39 -2.41 -10.88
C ASP A 11 -3.98 -1.23 -9.98
N TYR A 12 -4.03 -0.01 -10.49
CA TYR A 12 -3.61 1.14 -9.72
C TYR A 12 -4.40 1.33 -8.42
N PRO A 13 -5.73 1.34 -8.44
CA PRO A 13 -6.50 1.42 -7.20
C PRO A 13 -6.24 0.23 -6.27
N VAL A 14 -6.06 -0.95 -6.84
CA VAL A 14 -5.76 -2.15 -6.05
C VAL A 14 -4.40 -2.02 -5.38
N THR A 15 -3.42 -1.46 -6.08
CA THR A 15 -2.09 -1.23 -5.53
C THR A 15 -2.15 -0.26 -4.35
N LEU A 16 -2.86 0.86 -4.51
CA LEU A 16 -3.05 1.82 -3.43
C LEU A 16 -3.77 1.16 -2.25
N TYR A 17 -4.79 0.38 -2.54
CA TYR A 17 -5.54 -0.31 -1.51
C TYR A 17 -4.65 -1.25 -0.69
N ARG A 18 -3.78 -2.01 -1.34
CA ARG A 18 -2.87 -2.93 -0.66
C ARG A 18 -1.95 -2.19 0.32
N ILE A 19 -1.39 -1.08 -0.12
CA ILE A 19 -0.50 -0.29 0.74
C ILE A 19 -1.28 0.25 1.94
N LEU A 20 -2.43 0.86 1.69
CA LEU A 20 -3.26 1.42 2.75
C LEU A 20 -3.78 0.35 3.69
N LEU A 21 -4.16 -0.80 3.16
CA LEU A 21 -4.63 -1.93 3.96
C LEU A 21 -3.54 -2.40 4.91
N TYR A 22 -2.32 -2.58 4.40
CA TYR A 22 -1.21 -3.03 5.22
C TYR A 22 -0.91 -2.03 6.34
N LEU A 23 -0.78 -0.75 6.00
CA LEU A 23 -0.48 0.27 6.99
C LEU A 23 -1.61 0.41 8.01
N SER A 24 -2.84 0.22 7.59
CA SER A 24 -4.00 0.22 8.48
C SER A 24 -3.93 -0.93 9.48
N ARG A 25 -3.59 -2.13 9.01
CA ARG A 25 -3.44 -3.32 9.87
C ARG A 25 -2.27 -3.16 10.85
N MET A 26 -1.23 -2.46 10.43
CA MET A 26 -0.03 -2.28 11.24
C MET A 26 -0.06 -1.04 12.12
N LYS A 27 -1.18 -0.32 12.16
CA LYS A 27 -1.26 0.95 12.86
C LYS A 27 -0.85 0.86 14.33
N ALA A 28 -1.26 -0.22 15.00
CA ALA A 28 -0.96 -0.42 16.42
C ALA A 28 0.41 -1.06 16.65
N LYS A 29 1.12 -1.41 15.58
CA LYS A 29 2.44 -2.04 15.70
C LYS A 29 3.53 -0.98 15.74
N GLY A 30 4.72 -1.40 16.18
CA GLY A 30 5.88 -0.52 16.22
C GLY A 30 6.39 -0.11 14.85
N PRO A 31 7.34 0.85 14.82
CA PRO A 31 7.85 1.40 13.56
C PRO A 31 8.42 0.35 12.60
N GLU A 32 9.04 -0.71 13.13
CA GLU A 32 9.67 -1.72 12.29
C GLU A 32 8.71 -2.37 11.31
N ALA A 33 7.48 -2.60 11.73
CA ALA A 33 6.47 -3.23 10.88
C ALA A 33 6.09 -2.35 9.68
N LYS A 34 6.40 -1.06 9.73
CA LYS A 34 5.97 -0.08 8.72
C LYS A 34 7.15 0.52 7.95
N ARG A 35 8.29 -0.17 7.96
CA ARG A 35 9.46 0.20 7.14
C ARG A 35 9.31 -0.36 5.73
N LEU A 36 10.08 0.21 4.81
CA LEU A 36 10.00 -0.13 3.39
C LEU A 36 10.06 -1.63 3.11
N VAL A 37 11.02 -2.32 3.71
CA VAL A 37 11.21 -3.76 3.50
C VAL A 37 9.96 -4.57 3.88
N ARG A 38 9.33 -4.19 4.98
CA ARG A 38 8.13 -4.89 5.44
C ARG A 38 6.93 -4.60 4.56
N ILE A 39 6.78 -3.36 4.13
CA ILE A 39 5.70 -2.97 3.21
C ILE A 39 5.88 -3.70 1.88
N GLU A 40 7.09 -3.73 1.36
CA GLU A 40 7.42 -4.43 0.13
C GLU A 40 7.05 -5.91 0.21
N ARG A 41 7.46 -6.55 1.30
CA ARG A 41 7.21 -7.99 1.49
C ARG A 41 5.71 -8.29 1.61
N ALA A 42 4.99 -7.46 2.34
CA ALA A 42 3.57 -7.70 2.58
C ALA A 42 2.71 -7.44 1.35
N THR A 43 3.05 -6.40 0.59
CA THR A 43 2.23 -5.99 -0.56
C THR A 43 2.63 -6.68 -1.86
N GLY A 44 3.84 -7.22 -1.92
CA GLY A 44 4.35 -7.83 -3.15
C GLY A 44 4.67 -6.82 -4.25
N ILE A 45 4.73 -5.53 -3.92
CA ILE A 45 5.03 -4.49 -4.90
C ILE A 45 6.55 -4.32 -4.99
N ASP A 46 7.07 -4.25 -6.22
CA ASP A 46 8.49 -4.03 -6.44
C ASP A 46 8.95 -2.74 -5.74
N ARG A 47 10.16 -2.78 -5.16
CA ARG A 47 10.68 -1.67 -4.34
C ARG A 47 10.68 -0.33 -5.07
N LYS A 48 11.12 -0.32 -6.31
CA LYS A 48 11.17 0.93 -7.10
C LYS A 48 9.78 1.49 -7.31
N GLU A 49 8.84 0.63 -7.66
CA GLU A 49 7.46 1.00 -7.86
C GLU A 49 6.83 1.45 -6.55
N LEU A 50 7.10 0.72 -5.47
CA LEU A 50 6.60 1.04 -4.13
C LEU A 50 7.06 2.42 -3.67
N ARG A 51 8.33 2.76 -3.88
CA ARG A 51 8.83 4.08 -3.50
C ARG A 51 8.09 5.19 -4.22
N GLY A 52 7.79 5.00 -5.50
CA GLY A 52 7.01 5.97 -6.28
C GLY A 52 5.61 6.14 -5.73
N HIS A 53 4.95 5.03 -5.37
CA HIS A 53 3.61 5.09 -4.79
C HIS A 53 3.62 5.74 -3.41
N LEU A 54 4.58 5.38 -2.57
CA LEU A 54 4.69 5.99 -1.23
C LEU A 54 4.91 7.49 -1.32
N ASP A 55 5.76 7.92 -2.25
CA ASP A 55 6.01 9.35 -2.46
C ASP A 55 4.75 10.09 -2.89
N SER A 56 4.02 9.53 -3.86
CA SER A 56 2.77 10.12 -4.34
C SER A 56 1.70 10.17 -3.24
N MET A 57 1.59 9.11 -2.47
CA MET A 57 0.61 9.02 -1.40
C MET A 57 0.93 9.98 -0.26
N GLN A 58 2.23 10.19 0.00
CA GLN A 58 2.68 11.16 1.00
C GLN A 58 2.33 12.58 0.55
N LYS A 59 2.56 12.90 -0.71
CA LYS A 59 2.20 14.22 -1.27
C LYS A 59 0.71 14.45 -1.23
N ALA A 60 -0.08 13.40 -1.37
CA ALA A 60 -1.54 13.46 -1.29
C ALA A 60 -2.05 13.42 0.16
N GLU A 61 -1.16 13.35 1.13
CA GLU A 61 -1.47 13.31 2.56
C GLU A 61 -2.27 12.07 2.98
N LEU A 62 -2.14 11.00 2.24
CA LEU A 62 -2.75 9.71 2.60
C LEU A 62 -1.91 8.97 3.63
N ILE A 63 -0.62 9.21 3.63
CA ILE A 63 0.34 8.64 4.56
C ILE A 63 1.35 9.70 4.95
N ASP A 64 1.99 9.50 6.11
CA ASP A 64 3.08 10.35 6.60
C ASP A 64 4.36 9.52 6.66
N ILE A 65 5.48 10.16 6.35
CA ILE A 65 6.78 9.56 6.59
C ILE A 65 7.28 10.05 7.95
N ILE A 66 7.75 9.11 8.76
CA ILE A 66 8.25 9.41 10.09
C ILE A 66 9.74 9.06 10.15
N ASP A 67 10.57 10.05 10.40
CA ASP A 67 12.00 9.84 10.55
C ASP A 67 12.30 9.51 12.02
N SER A 68 12.98 8.38 12.24
CA SER A 68 13.30 7.94 13.60
C SER A 68 14.41 8.77 14.25
N GLY A 69 15.11 9.59 13.48
CA GLY A 69 16.31 10.30 13.95
C GLY A 69 17.55 9.41 13.97
N LYS A 70 17.42 8.15 13.57
CA LYS A 70 18.52 7.20 13.52
C LYS A 70 19.01 7.03 12.10
N VAL A 71 20.26 6.58 11.98
CA VAL A 71 20.88 6.34 10.69
C VAL A 71 21.16 4.84 10.59
N GLY A 72 20.73 4.24 9.48
CA GLY A 72 20.94 2.83 9.22
C GLY A 72 22.19 2.58 8.36
N ARG A 73 22.22 1.40 7.76
CA ARG A 73 23.31 1.01 6.88
C ARG A 73 23.47 1.99 5.71
N GLY A 74 24.69 2.29 5.36
CA GLY A 74 25.00 3.19 4.26
C GLY A 74 24.68 4.64 4.54
N GLY A 75 24.43 5.01 5.79
CA GLY A 75 24.13 6.39 6.18
C GLY A 75 22.75 6.86 5.83
N HIS A 76 21.83 5.94 5.49
CA HIS A 76 20.45 6.29 5.15
C HIS A 76 19.60 6.46 6.40
N PRO A 77 18.69 7.45 6.43
CA PRO A 77 17.78 7.62 7.55
C PRO A 77 16.89 6.39 7.72
N VAL A 78 16.62 6.03 8.97
CA VAL A 78 15.69 4.96 9.28
C VAL A 78 14.29 5.59 9.40
N VAL A 79 13.43 5.30 8.45
CA VAL A 79 12.09 5.88 8.36
C VAL A 79 11.02 4.79 8.29
N HIS A 80 9.80 5.17 8.65
CA HIS A 80 8.63 4.32 8.45
C HIS A 80 7.47 5.20 8.00
N TRP A 81 6.38 4.57 7.59
CA TRP A 81 5.19 5.28 7.10
C TRP A 81 4.00 4.96 7.98
N GLU A 82 3.18 5.99 8.24
CA GLU A 82 1.94 5.84 8.99
C GLU A 82 0.78 6.28 8.13
N ILE A 83 -0.33 5.57 8.24
CA ILE A 83 -1.55 5.96 7.53
C ILE A 83 -2.20 7.13 8.25
N THR A 84 -2.68 8.11 7.48
CA THR A 84 -3.42 9.24 8.01
C THR A 84 -4.92 8.90 8.05
N GLU A 85 -5.71 9.78 8.63
CA GLU A 85 -7.15 9.62 8.58
C GLU A 85 -7.68 9.67 7.15
N SER A 86 -7.16 10.60 6.34
CA SER A 86 -7.49 10.66 4.91
C SER A 86 -7.16 9.35 4.21
N GLY A 87 -6.01 8.75 4.56
CA GLY A 87 -5.62 7.45 4.02
C GLY A 87 -6.61 6.35 4.37
N ARG A 88 -7.12 6.36 5.60
CA ARG A 88 -8.13 5.38 6.02
C ARG A 88 -9.44 5.56 5.27
N MET A 89 -9.84 6.80 5.04
CA MET A 89 -11.04 7.11 4.26
C MET A 89 -10.89 6.63 2.82
N TRP A 90 -9.75 6.89 2.22
CA TRP A 90 -9.44 6.41 0.86
C TRP A 90 -9.44 4.89 0.80
N ARG A 91 -8.88 4.22 1.82
CA ARG A 91 -8.91 2.76 1.88
C ARG A 91 -10.34 2.25 1.85
N SER A 92 -11.22 2.86 2.64
CA SER A 92 -12.62 2.47 2.67
C SER A 92 -13.31 2.69 1.33
N ASP A 93 -13.04 3.82 0.70
CA ASP A 93 -13.64 4.14 -0.60
C ASP A 93 -13.16 3.20 -1.70
N ILE A 94 -11.86 2.94 -1.75
CA ILE A 94 -11.30 1.99 -2.73
C ILE A 94 -11.84 0.60 -2.46
N GLY A 95 -11.96 0.21 -1.20
CA GLY A 95 -12.53 -1.09 -0.82
C GLY A 95 -13.94 -1.26 -1.35
N ARG A 96 -14.76 -0.23 -1.24
CA ARG A 96 -16.13 -0.26 -1.78
C ARG A 96 -16.12 -0.37 -3.29
N MET A 97 -15.21 0.33 -3.97
CA MET A 97 -15.07 0.26 -5.41
C MET A 97 -14.66 -1.16 -5.85
N ILE A 98 -13.69 -1.75 -5.15
CA ILE A 98 -13.26 -3.12 -5.44
C ILE A 98 -14.43 -4.10 -5.24
N GLN A 99 -15.19 -3.92 -4.17
CA GLN A 99 -16.34 -4.75 -3.89
C GLN A 99 -17.39 -4.68 -4.99
N LEU A 100 -17.64 -3.48 -5.49
CA LEU A 100 -18.53 -3.30 -6.63
C LEU A 100 -17.99 -4.00 -7.87
N GLY A 101 -16.70 -3.86 -8.14
CA GLY A 101 -16.04 -4.54 -9.26
C GLY A 101 -16.14 -6.06 -9.15
N GLN A 102 -16.06 -6.60 -7.95
CA GLN A 102 -16.24 -8.04 -7.73
C GLN A 102 -17.65 -8.49 -8.06
N ARG A 103 -18.65 -7.74 -7.64
CA ARG A 103 -20.05 -8.06 -7.96
C ARG A 103 -20.32 -7.97 -9.44
N MET A 104 -19.59 -7.12 -10.16
CA MET A 104 -19.71 -7.00 -11.61
C MET A 104 -18.85 -8.01 -12.35
N GLY A 105 -18.09 -8.83 -11.64
CA GLY A 105 -17.21 -9.81 -12.26
C GLY A 105 -15.89 -9.24 -12.80
N GLU A 106 -15.57 -7.98 -12.47
CA GLU A 106 -14.37 -7.33 -12.97
C GLU A 106 -13.13 -7.62 -12.13
N TYR A 107 -13.30 -7.85 -10.83
CA TYR A 107 -12.19 -8.09 -9.91
C TYR A 107 -12.34 -9.41 -9.19
N PRO A 108 -11.23 -10.15 -9.01
CA PRO A 108 -11.28 -11.36 -8.20
C PRO A 108 -11.38 -11.04 -6.71
N GLU A 109 -11.85 -12.00 -5.95
CA GLU A 109 -12.00 -11.87 -4.50
C GLU A 109 -10.68 -11.60 -3.81
N SER A 110 -9.57 -12.11 -4.37
CA SER A 110 -8.24 -11.96 -3.80
C SER A 110 -7.77 -10.50 -3.69
N PHE A 111 -8.46 -9.56 -4.34
CA PHE A 111 -8.07 -8.16 -4.24
C PHE A 111 -8.21 -7.57 -2.84
N PHE A 112 -8.98 -8.22 -1.97
CA PHE A 112 -9.10 -7.78 -0.58
C PHE A 112 -8.02 -8.35 0.34
N TYR A 113 -7.14 -9.17 -0.19
CA TYR A 113 -6.08 -9.81 0.60
C TYR A 113 -4.71 -9.30 0.17
N LEU A 114 -3.79 -9.31 1.13
CA LEU A 114 -2.40 -9.01 0.83
C LEU A 114 -1.71 -10.30 0.37
N PRO A 115 -0.71 -10.21 -0.53
CA PRO A 115 0.06 -11.39 -0.91
C PRO A 115 0.64 -12.15 0.29
N SER A 116 1.00 -11.43 1.35
CA SER A 116 1.53 -12.07 2.56
C SER A 116 0.50 -12.92 3.29
N ASP A 117 -0.79 -12.74 3.01
CA ASP A 117 -1.85 -13.56 3.62
C ASP A 117 -1.81 -14.99 3.09
N ASP A 118 -1.23 -15.21 1.93
CA ASP A 118 -1.15 -16.53 1.30
C ASP A 118 -0.06 -17.41 1.90
N ILE A 119 0.73 -16.89 2.81
CA ILE A 119 1.88 -17.60 3.39
C ILE A 119 1.48 -18.43 4.62
N ILE A 120 0.27 -18.38 5.00
CA ILE A 120 -0.20 -19.07 6.22
C ILE A 120 -0.37 -20.58 5.98
#